data_15342ccd59291539796a87d878310d46
#
_entry.id   15342ccd59291539796a87d878310d46
#
_cell.length_a   1.000
_cell.length_b   1.000
_cell.length_c   1.000
_cell.angle_alpha   90.00
_cell.angle_beta   90.00
_cell.angle_gamma   90.00
#
_symmetry.space_group_name_H-M   'P 1'
#
loop_
_entity.id
_entity.type
_entity.pdbx_description
1 polymer ?
#
loop_
_entity_poly.entity_id
_entity_poly.type
_entity_poly.pdbx_seq_one_letter_code
_entity_poly.pdbx_strand_id
1 'polypeptide(L)'
;MNYPSFPVRILLPNQPISYLMGLLVAVFIDFGTATYAQEAAGVSDEVLLELYQGARVTDVVDGLVTVGYMDVGVMDPSIAPLWRDVETMEHRFSGIAVTVRYGPTNRPMHPGADLTQPENYEVYRQWRGMWYSQLSAEPFGEFIKAGTVVVMDNRDDNDTGSTGSKNIMDWQEKGAVGLVSAGGVRDIDEVIRQKNPVYTDYTKRGRGERIGRNEVIDVQRPVVVGGCTVYPGDVIVADSDGVVVVPRRVAVRVGQIAYMELVDDTKGRRELFEKTGRAYDQTVEVPEDPATFFKKHGLPEDPNKP
;
A
#
# COMPACT_ATOMS: atom_id res chain seq x y z
N MET A 1 -36.91 -44.67 14.81
CA MET A 1 -37.41 -44.04 13.61
C MET A 1 -36.53 -44.52 12.45
N ASN A 2 -37.14 -45.35 11.59
CA ASN A 2 -36.43 -46.03 10.49
C ASN A 2 -36.40 -45.12 9.26
N TYR A 3 -35.21 -44.91 8.70
CA TYR A 3 -35.06 -44.30 7.36
C TYR A 3 -35.08 -45.41 6.32
N PRO A 4 -35.84 -45.27 5.23
CA PRO A 4 -35.83 -46.24 4.12
C PRO A 4 -34.63 -46.01 3.20
N SER A 5 -33.93 -47.13 2.90
CA SER A 5 -32.90 -47.23 1.91
C SER A 5 -33.51 -47.39 0.51
N PHE A 6 -33.11 -46.52 -0.45
CA PHE A 6 -33.43 -46.72 -1.87
C PHE A 6 -32.26 -47.39 -2.59
N PRO A 7 -32.52 -48.45 -3.38
CA PRO A 7 -31.48 -49.08 -4.19
C PRO A 7 -31.29 -48.32 -5.51
N VAL A 8 -30.07 -47.85 -5.77
CA VAL A 8 -29.67 -47.34 -7.08
C VAL A 8 -29.39 -48.52 -8.00
N ARG A 9 -30.24 -48.74 -9.02
CA ARG A 9 -29.98 -49.64 -10.13
C ARG A 9 -29.16 -48.89 -11.20
N ILE A 10 -27.89 -49.32 -11.38
CA ILE A 10 -27.06 -48.90 -12.51
C ILE A 10 -27.41 -49.85 -13.69
N LEU A 11 -28.02 -49.29 -14.71
CA LEU A 11 -28.17 -49.91 -16.03
C LEU A 11 -27.02 -49.44 -16.94
N LEU A 12 -26.13 -50.35 -17.30
CA LEU A 12 -25.12 -50.13 -18.33
C LEU A 12 -25.74 -50.54 -19.69
N PRO A 13 -25.75 -49.68 -20.71
CA PRO A 13 -25.93 -50.14 -22.07
C PRO A 13 -24.57 -50.34 -22.72
N ASN A 14 -24.38 -51.55 -23.29
CA ASN A 14 -23.34 -51.86 -24.25
C ASN A 14 -23.49 -51.01 -25.50
N GLN A 15 -22.50 -50.17 -25.80
CA GLN A 15 -22.31 -49.61 -27.14
C GLN A 15 -20.82 -49.59 -27.48
N PRO A 16 -20.44 -49.82 -28.76
CA PRO A 16 -19.04 -50.01 -29.16
C PRO A 16 -18.24 -48.70 -29.20
N ILE A 17 -17.00 -48.83 -28.83
CA ILE A 17 -16.00 -47.78 -28.81
C ILE A 17 -15.69 -47.34 -30.26
N SER A 18 -16.20 -46.20 -30.67
CA SER A 18 -15.67 -45.46 -31.82
C SER A 18 -14.84 -44.31 -31.32
N TYR A 19 -13.57 -44.25 -31.73
CA TYR A 19 -12.61 -43.21 -31.43
C TYR A 19 -13.13 -41.85 -31.87
N LEU A 20 -13.56 -41.02 -30.93
CA LEU A 20 -13.68 -39.59 -31.12
C LEU A 20 -12.57 -38.95 -30.30
N MET A 21 -11.53 -38.50 -31.00
CA MET A 21 -10.48 -37.63 -30.45
C MET A 21 -11.15 -36.32 -30.06
N GLY A 22 -11.69 -36.27 -28.84
CA GLY A 22 -12.16 -35.03 -28.22
C GLY A 22 -10.96 -34.19 -27.85
N LEU A 23 -10.86 -33.05 -28.50
CA LEU A 23 -9.92 -31.99 -28.16
C LEU A 23 -10.21 -31.53 -26.70
N LEU A 24 -9.41 -32.07 -25.76
CA LEU A 24 -9.40 -31.58 -24.40
C LEU A 24 -8.71 -30.20 -24.46
N VAL A 25 -9.50 -29.13 -24.57
CA VAL A 25 -9.01 -27.80 -24.31
C VAL A 25 -8.79 -27.73 -22.81
N ALA A 26 -7.59 -28.11 -22.39
CA ALA A 26 -7.11 -27.76 -21.07
C ALA A 26 -6.98 -26.24 -21.02
N VAL A 27 -7.95 -25.58 -20.42
CA VAL A 27 -7.78 -24.20 -19.97
C VAL A 27 -6.76 -24.26 -18.83
N PHE A 28 -5.49 -24.21 -19.20
CA PHE A 28 -4.46 -23.84 -18.25
C PHE A 28 -4.80 -22.40 -17.84
N ILE A 29 -5.45 -22.22 -16.71
CA ILE A 29 -5.37 -20.96 -15.98
C ILE A 29 -3.92 -20.91 -15.54
N ASP A 30 -3.13 -20.25 -16.38
CA ASP A 30 -1.74 -19.92 -16.07
C ASP A 30 -1.77 -18.95 -14.87
N PHE A 31 -1.64 -19.49 -13.66
CA PHE A 31 -1.25 -18.73 -12.48
C PHE A 31 0.24 -18.35 -12.54
N GLY A 32 0.83 -18.42 -13.73
CA GLY A 32 2.15 -17.89 -14.02
C GLY A 32 2.15 -16.41 -13.71
N THR A 33 2.93 -16.03 -12.72
CA THR A 33 3.56 -14.72 -12.51
C THR A 33 3.02 -13.61 -13.45
N ALA A 34 1.72 -13.29 -13.35
CA ALA A 34 1.23 -12.05 -13.87
C ALA A 34 2.07 -11.00 -13.14
N THR A 35 2.91 -10.29 -13.89
CA THR A 35 3.51 -9.06 -13.44
C THR A 35 2.34 -8.17 -13.07
N TYR A 36 2.05 -8.07 -11.78
CA TYR A 36 0.95 -7.25 -11.24
C TYR A 36 1.17 -5.75 -11.47
N ALA A 37 2.38 -5.38 -11.91
CA ALA A 37 2.66 -4.11 -12.53
C ALA A 37 2.14 -4.11 -13.98
N GLN A 38 0.81 -4.07 -14.15
CA GLN A 38 0.26 -3.64 -15.41
C GLN A 38 0.57 -2.15 -15.50
N GLU A 39 1.62 -1.80 -16.25
CA GLU A 39 1.95 -0.41 -16.57
C GLU A 39 0.65 0.30 -16.95
N ALA A 40 0.35 1.41 -16.30
CA ALA A 40 -0.58 2.38 -16.84
C ALA A 40 -0.04 2.66 -18.24
N ALA A 41 -0.76 2.29 -19.28
CA ALA A 41 -0.26 2.16 -20.64
C ALA A 41 0.61 3.38 -21.01
N GLY A 42 1.93 3.22 -20.95
CA GLY A 42 2.91 4.16 -21.47
C GLY A 42 3.34 5.34 -20.59
N VAL A 43 2.88 5.48 -19.32
CA VAL A 43 3.25 6.61 -18.44
C VAL A 43 4.23 6.15 -17.36
N SER A 44 5.36 6.88 -17.23
CA SER A 44 6.39 6.56 -16.24
C SER A 44 5.96 6.89 -14.81
N ASP A 45 6.66 6.32 -13.80
CA ASP A 45 6.43 6.63 -12.40
C ASP A 45 6.65 8.12 -12.11
N GLU A 46 7.64 8.74 -12.73
CA GLU A 46 7.97 10.16 -12.56
C GLU A 46 6.76 11.05 -12.95
N VAL A 47 6.15 10.79 -14.10
CA VAL A 47 4.96 11.54 -14.54
C VAL A 47 3.78 11.33 -13.61
N LEU A 48 3.58 10.11 -13.10
CA LEU A 48 2.54 9.88 -12.10
C LEU A 48 2.82 10.61 -10.78
N LEU A 49 4.06 10.59 -10.30
CA LEU A 49 4.44 11.31 -9.08
C LEU A 49 4.21 12.82 -9.22
N GLU A 50 4.54 13.41 -10.36
CA GLU A 50 4.27 14.83 -10.63
C GLU A 50 2.75 15.08 -10.72
N LEU A 51 1.97 14.20 -11.35
CA LEU A 51 0.52 14.33 -11.51
C LEU A 51 -0.22 14.29 -10.15
N TYR A 52 0.28 13.51 -9.20
CA TYR A 52 -0.30 13.41 -7.86
C TYR A 52 0.37 14.35 -6.85
N GLN A 53 1.31 15.18 -7.27
CA GLN A 53 1.97 16.12 -6.37
C GLN A 53 0.97 17.12 -5.80
N GLY A 54 0.84 17.16 -4.48
CA GLY A 54 -0.09 18.04 -3.79
C GLY A 54 -1.56 17.61 -3.84
N ALA A 55 -1.90 16.51 -4.52
CA ALA A 55 -3.24 15.95 -4.50
C ALA A 55 -3.70 15.64 -3.07
N ARG A 56 -4.96 15.95 -2.78
CA ARG A 56 -5.60 15.60 -1.51
C ARG A 56 -6.31 14.26 -1.65
N VAL A 57 -6.45 13.55 -0.55
CA VAL A 57 -7.24 12.30 -0.53
C VAL A 57 -8.63 12.51 -1.11
N THR A 58 -9.29 13.63 -0.77
CA THR A 58 -10.63 13.97 -1.29
C THR A 58 -10.66 14.15 -2.80
N ASP A 59 -9.71 14.87 -3.40
CA ASP A 59 -9.65 15.05 -4.87
C ASP A 59 -9.49 13.70 -5.58
N VAL A 60 -8.67 12.82 -5.01
CA VAL A 60 -8.42 11.47 -5.56
C VAL A 60 -9.67 10.59 -5.44
N VAL A 61 -10.41 10.71 -4.34
CA VAL A 61 -11.70 10.00 -4.17
C VAL A 61 -12.70 10.44 -5.23
N ASP A 62 -12.83 11.74 -5.49
CA ASP A 62 -13.69 12.28 -6.54
C ASP A 62 -13.28 11.78 -7.93
N GLY A 63 -11.98 11.72 -8.19
CA GLY A 63 -11.43 11.10 -9.39
C GLY A 63 -11.79 9.61 -9.52
N LEU A 64 -11.66 8.84 -8.44
CA LEU A 64 -12.03 7.42 -8.42
C LEU A 64 -13.53 7.22 -8.68
N VAL A 65 -14.39 7.99 -8.02
CA VAL A 65 -15.85 7.94 -8.24
C VAL A 65 -16.19 8.24 -9.70
N THR A 66 -15.57 9.26 -10.27
CA THR A 66 -15.78 9.67 -11.67
C THR A 66 -15.42 8.57 -12.67
N VAL A 67 -14.44 7.74 -12.37
CA VAL A 67 -14.05 6.60 -13.21
C VAL A 67 -14.75 5.29 -12.83
N GLY A 68 -15.74 5.33 -11.92
CA GLY A 68 -16.59 4.19 -11.56
C GLY A 68 -16.09 3.35 -10.40
N TYR A 69 -15.14 3.84 -9.60
CA TYR A 69 -14.62 3.19 -8.38
C TYR A 69 -15.29 3.81 -7.15
N MET A 70 -16.58 3.57 -6.98
CA MET A 70 -17.32 4.07 -5.82
C MET A 70 -16.98 3.25 -4.56
N ASP A 71 -16.74 3.94 -3.46
CA ASP A 71 -16.43 3.35 -2.15
C ASP A 71 -15.26 2.34 -2.16
N VAL A 72 -14.33 2.51 -3.08
CA VAL A 72 -13.17 1.63 -3.27
C VAL A 72 -11.89 2.45 -3.14
N GLY A 73 -10.90 1.88 -2.47
CA GLY A 73 -9.57 2.47 -2.35
C GLY A 73 -9.35 3.33 -1.11
N VAL A 74 -10.40 3.78 -0.43
CA VAL A 74 -10.25 4.51 0.85
C VAL A 74 -10.04 3.51 1.97
N MET A 75 -8.92 3.64 2.69
CA MET A 75 -8.59 2.77 3.81
C MET A 75 -9.45 3.08 5.03
N ASP A 76 -9.66 2.05 5.88
CA ASP A 76 -10.33 2.21 7.16
C ASP A 76 -9.73 3.36 7.98
N PRO A 77 -10.55 4.19 8.65
CA PRO A 77 -10.08 5.33 9.43
C PRO A 77 -9.12 5.01 10.58
N SER A 78 -8.99 3.73 10.96
CA SER A 78 -7.94 3.30 11.90
C SER A 78 -6.54 3.51 11.36
N ILE A 79 -6.37 3.50 10.02
CA ILE A 79 -5.11 3.85 9.36
C ILE A 79 -4.97 5.37 9.35
N ALA A 80 -4.28 5.90 10.34
CA ALA A 80 -4.18 7.33 10.59
C ALA A 80 -2.73 7.79 10.71
N PRO A 81 -2.43 9.07 10.43
CA PRO A 81 -1.08 9.60 10.57
C PRO A 81 -0.66 9.63 12.04
N LEU A 82 0.60 9.25 12.32
CA LEU A 82 1.18 9.35 13.67
C LEU A 82 1.29 10.80 14.15
N TRP A 83 1.41 11.73 13.24
CA TRP A 83 1.52 13.15 13.52
C TRP A 83 0.93 13.97 12.37
N ARG A 84 0.60 15.23 12.66
CA ARG A 84 0.13 16.19 11.66
C ARG A 84 0.92 17.48 11.80
N ASP A 85 1.26 18.06 10.66
CA ASP A 85 1.90 19.35 10.54
C ASP A 85 0.97 20.29 9.77
N VAL A 86 0.50 21.32 10.39
CA VAL A 86 -0.40 22.31 9.79
C VAL A 86 0.35 23.47 9.12
N GLU A 87 1.65 23.59 9.39
CA GLU A 87 2.47 24.68 8.85
C GLU A 87 3.04 24.33 7.48
N THR A 88 3.64 23.14 7.35
CA THR A 88 4.31 22.73 6.11
C THR A 88 3.66 21.50 5.46
N MET A 89 2.72 20.83 6.16
CA MET A 89 2.01 19.63 5.72
C MET A 89 2.95 18.44 5.36
N GLU A 90 4.13 18.38 5.96
CA GLU A 90 5.15 17.34 5.69
C GLU A 90 4.69 15.92 6.06
N HIS A 91 3.57 15.76 6.76
CA HIS A 91 2.97 14.45 7.02
C HIS A 91 2.27 13.86 5.79
N ARG A 92 2.03 14.66 4.74
CA ARG A 92 1.34 14.24 3.51
C ARG A 92 2.34 13.65 2.52
N PHE A 93 1.88 12.69 1.74
CA PHE A 93 2.63 12.17 0.61
C PHE A 93 1.73 11.59 -0.48
N SER A 94 2.29 11.52 -1.68
CA SER A 94 1.85 10.65 -2.76
C SER A 94 3.03 9.83 -3.25
N GLY A 95 2.79 8.57 -3.63
CA GLY A 95 3.89 7.73 -4.08
C GLY A 95 3.45 6.38 -4.63
N ILE A 96 4.42 5.62 -5.12
CA ILE A 96 4.21 4.31 -5.76
C ILE A 96 4.41 3.20 -4.73
N ALA A 97 3.45 2.28 -4.63
CA ALA A 97 3.45 1.22 -3.63
C ALA A 97 4.55 0.19 -3.83
N VAL A 98 5.36 -0.02 -2.80
CA VAL A 98 6.22 -1.18 -2.58
C VAL A 98 5.58 -1.99 -1.46
N THR A 99 5.13 -3.20 -1.77
CA THR A 99 4.32 -4.00 -0.85
C THR A 99 5.12 -5.09 -0.17
N VAL A 100 4.83 -5.32 1.11
CA VAL A 100 5.40 -6.41 1.91
C VAL A 100 4.36 -6.97 2.86
N ARG A 101 4.37 -8.28 3.04
CA ARG A 101 3.55 -8.96 4.04
C ARG A 101 4.42 -9.68 5.06
N TYR A 102 4.15 -9.40 6.33
CA TYR A 102 4.64 -10.16 7.47
C TYR A 102 3.48 -10.93 8.10
N GLY A 103 3.77 -12.11 8.63
CA GLY A 103 2.79 -12.90 9.36
C GLY A 103 3.41 -13.53 10.60
N PRO A 104 2.57 -14.01 11.54
CA PRO A 104 3.04 -14.62 12.77
C PRO A 104 3.86 -15.86 12.48
N THR A 105 4.95 -16.02 13.25
CA THR A 105 5.79 -17.22 13.16
C THR A 105 5.11 -18.42 13.82
N ASN A 106 5.37 -19.63 13.29
CA ASN A 106 5.06 -20.89 13.95
C ASN A 106 6.33 -21.58 14.50
N ARG A 107 7.46 -20.85 14.56
CA ARG A 107 8.73 -21.37 15.04
C ARG A 107 8.88 -21.15 16.54
N PRO A 108 9.81 -21.86 17.20
CA PRO A 108 10.12 -21.62 18.60
C PRO A 108 10.51 -20.15 18.84
N MET A 109 9.88 -19.54 19.82
CA MET A 109 10.11 -18.13 20.21
C MET A 109 11.33 -17.93 21.11
N HIS A 110 12.11 -18.98 21.34
CA HIS A 110 13.22 -18.97 22.29
C HIS A 110 14.41 -19.74 21.73
N PRO A 111 15.65 -19.26 21.89
CA PRO A 111 16.85 -19.93 21.38
C PRO A 111 17.21 -21.24 22.09
N GLY A 112 16.39 -21.72 22.99
CA GLY A 112 16.61 -22.97 23.71
C GLY A 112 17.56 -22.85 24.93
N ALA A 113 17.94 -21.62 25.32
CA ALA A 113 18.82 -21.33 26.44
C ALA A 113 18.13 -20.45 27.49
N ASP A 114 18.52 -20.57 28.74
CA ASP A 114 18.08 -19.67 29.80
C ASP A 114 18.77 -18.31 29.64
N LEU A 115 18.04 -17.34 29.08
CA LEU A 115 18.55 -15.99 28.81
C LEU A 115 18.69 -15.12 30.07
N THR A 116 18.26 -15.59 31.23
CA THR A 116 18.53 -14.90 32.49
C THR A 116 19.99 -15.04 32.92
N GLN A 117 20.70 -16.02 32.32
CA GLN A 117 22.12 -16.28 32.59
C GLN A 117 23.00 -15.47 31.60
N PRO A 118 23.86 -14.59 32.08
CA PRO A 118 24.70 -13.73 31.21
C PRO A 118 25.55 -14.50 30.18
N GLU A 119 26.01 -15.71 30.53
CA GLU A 119 26.77 -16.58 29.63
C GLU A 119 26.01 -17.01 28.38
N ASN A 120 24.68 -16.96 28.41
CA ASN A 120 23.81 -17.32 27.28
C ASN A 120 23.52 -16.14 26.35
N TYR A 121 24.06 -14.93 26.63
CA TYR A 121 23.81 -13.76 25.79
C TYR A 121 24.26 -13.96 24.33
N GLU A 122 25.38 -14.67 24.11
CA GLU A 122 25.87 -14.95 22.76
C GLU A 122 24.88 -15.84 21.95
N VAL A 123 24.25 -16.81 22.61
CA VAL A 123 23.19 -17.64 22.00
C VAL A 123 22.01 -16.77 21.54
N TYR A 124 21.58 -15.85 22.40
CA TYR A 124 20.54 -14.89 22.02
C TYR A 124 20.97 -14.00 20.84
N ARG A 125 22.18 -13.46 20.86
CA ARG A 125 22.70 -12.56 19.82
C ARG A 125 22.74 -13.26 18.46
N GLN A 126 23.17 -14.52 18.40
CA GLN A 126 23.22 -15.32 17.18
C GLN A 126 21.83 -15.64 16.68
N TRP A 127 20.91 -16.08 17.55
CA TRP A 127 19.52 -16.34 17.22
C TRP A 127 18.82 -15.08 16.72
N ARG A 128 19.03 -13.95 17.35
CA ARG A 128 18.52 -12.65 16.93
C ARG A 128 19.03 -12.28 15.53
N GLY A 129 20.32 -12.43 15.29
CA GLY A 129 20.94 -12.15 14.00
C GLY A 129 20.38 -13.03 12.87
N MET A 130 20.20 -14.32 13.12
CA MET A 130 19.58 -15.25 12.19
C MET A 130 18.13 -14.85 11.88
N TRP A 131 17.36 -14.48 12.91
CA TRP A 131 15.97 -14.08 12.71
C TRP A 131 15.86 -12.88 11.76
N TYR A 132 16.61 -11.82 12.00
CA TYR A 132 16.60 -10.63 11.16
C TYR A 132 17.14 -10.87 9.75
N SER A 133 18.13 -11.75 9.59
CA SER A 133 18.73 -11.97 8.28
C SER A 133 17.97 -12.96 7.39
N GLN A 134 17.23 -13.89 7.99
CA GLN A 134 16.63 -15.01 7.26
C GLN A 134 15.11 -15.06 7.34
N LEU A 135 14.52 -14.78 8.48
CA LEU A 135 13.11 -14.99 8.72
C LEU A 135 12.30 -13.69 8.63
N SER A 136 12.77 -12.64 9.25
CA SER A 136 12.08 -11.35 9.28
C SER A 136 12.93 -10.25 8.63
N ALA A 137 13.58 -10.60 7.52
CA ALA A 137 14.39 -9.69 6.72
C ALA A 137 13.53 -8.61 6.02
N GLU A 138 14.20 -7.68 5.36
CA GLU A 138 13.58 -6.59 4.59
C GLU A 138 13.97 -6.68 3.10
N PRO A 139 13.65 -7.79 2.40
CA PRO A 139 14.02 -7.96 1.00
C PRO A 139 13.33 -6.95 0.08
N PHE A 140 12.22 -6.34 0.51
CA PHE A 140 11.56 -5.26 -0.23
C PHE A 140 12.42 -3.99 -0.36
N GLY A 141 13.47 -3.86 0.44
CA GLY A 141 14.38 -2.71 0.41
C GLY A 141 15.10 -2.51 -0.94
N GLU A 142 15.20 -3.55 -1.77
CA GLU A 142 15.73 -3.45 -3.13
C GLU A 142 14.78 -2.77 -4.13
N PHE A 143 13.48 -2.73 -3.82
CA PHE A 143 12.45 -2.08 -4.64
C PHE A 143 12.21 -0.63 -4.25
N ILE A 144 12.79 -0.16 -3.15
CA ILE A 144 12.66 1.23 -2.70
C ILE A 144 13.51 2.13 -3.60
N LYS A 145 12.87 3.14 -4.16
CA LYS A 145 13.48 4.20 -4.97
C LYS A 145 12.77 5.53 -4.71
N ALA A 146 13.24 6.60 -5.31
CA ALA A 146 12.62 7.91 -5.15
C ALA A 146 11.12 7.87 -5.46
N GLY A 147 10.29 8.40 -4.57
CA GLY A 147 8.84 8.47 -4.70
C GLY A 147 8.08 7.18 -4.37
N THR A 148 8.71 6.17 -3.76
CA THR A 148 8.00 4.97 -3.34
C THR A 148 7.39 5.11 -1.94
N VAL A 149 6.30 4.37 -1.69
CA VAL A 149 5.66 4.20 -0.38
C VAL A 149 5.75 2.74 0.02
N VAL A 150 6.26 2.47 1.22
CA VAL A 150 6.22 1.11 1.77
C VAL A 150 4.82 0.84 2.29
N VAL A 151 4.16 -0.20 1.77
CA VAL A 151 2.82 -0.65 2.21
C VAL A 151 2.97 -2.01 2.87
N MET A 152 2.75 -2.05 4.18
CA MET A 152 3.06 -3.20 5.01
C MET A 152 1.79 -3.86 5.56
N ASP A 153 1.49 -5.06 5.09
CA ASP A 153 0.46 -5.92 5.69
C ASP A 153 1.08 -6.73 6.82
N ASN A 154 0.91 -6.25 8.02
CA ASN A 154 1.36 -6.87 9.27
C ASN A 154 0.24 -6.88 10.31
N ARG A 155 -1.02 -6.97 9.87
CA ARG A 155 -2.22 -6.89 10.70
C ARG A 155 -2.33 -8.02 11.73
N ASP A 156 -1.74 -9.17 11.43
CA ASP A 156 -1.79 -10.37 12.27
C ASP A 156 -0.58 -10.49 13.22
N ASP A 157 0.24 -9.46 13.29
CA ASP A 157 1.48 -9.42 14.09
C ASP A 157 1.24 -9.21 15.59
N ASN A 158 -0.01 -9.13 16.04
CA ASN A 158 -0.37 -8.80 17.42
C ASN A 158 0.30 -7.48 17.88
N ASP A 159 1.06 -7.54 18.98
CA ASP A 159 1.79 -6.40 19.55
C ASP A 159 3.20 -6.21 18.94
N THR A 160 3.49 -6.78 17.78
CA THR A 160 4.79 -6.61 17.13
C THR A 160 4.90 -5.23 16.53
N GLY A 161 5.91 -4.47 16.92
CA GLY A 161 6.32 -3.26 16.23
C GLY A 161 7.20 -3.65 15.04
N SER A 162 6.58 -4.03 13.92
CA SER A 162 7.29 -4.59 12.76
C SER A 162 8.36 -3.67 12.21
N THR A 163 8.18 -2.35 12.37
CA THR A 163 9.21 -1.37 12.04
C THR A 163 9.38 -0.34 13.15
N GLY A 164 10.55 0.27 13.23
CA GLY A 164 10.87 1.38 14.11
C GLY A 164 11.51 2.53 13.35
N SER A 165 11.80 3.62 14.06
CA SER A 165 12.32 4.87 13.49
C SER A 165 13.55 4.67 12.58
N LYS A 166 14.50 3.84 13.00
CA LYS A 166 15.71 3.58 12.21
C LYS A 166 15.42 2.91 10.86
N ASN A 167 14.51 1.91 10.83
CA ASN A 167 14.14 1.26 9.59
C ASN A 167 13.52 2.28 8.61
N ILE A 168 12.62 3.13 9.11
CA ILE A 168 11.93 4.14 8.32
C ILE A 168 12.94 5.14 7.74
N MET A 169 13.88 5.61 8.53
CA MET A 169 14.95 6.49 8.05
C MET A 169 15.81 5.82 6.96
N ASP A 170 16.21 4.55 7.15
CA ASP A 170 16.96 3.81 6.13
C ASP A 170 16.18 3.69 4.80
N TRP A 171 14.85 3.59 4.85
CA TRP A 171 14.01 3.57 3.65
C TRP A 171 13.87 4.95 3.01
N GLN A 172 13.77 6.01 3.82
CA GLN A 172 13.74 7.38 3.31
C GLN A 172 15.04 7.76 2.61
N GLU A 173 16.19 7.37 3.14
CA GLU A 173 17.50 7.56 2.48
C GLU A 173 17.57 6.86 1.11
N LYS A 174 16.78 5.79 0.91
CA LYS A 174 16.63 5.12 -0.39
C LYS A 174 15.57 5.77 -1.29
N GLY A 175 14.83 6.75 -0.78
CA GLY A 175 13.83 7.51 -1.52
C GLY A 175 12.38 7.19 -1.20
N ALA A 176 12.09 6.39 -0.15
CA ALA A 176 10.71 6.21 0.30
C ALA A 176 10.16 7.54 0.84
N VAL A 177 8.94 7.90 0.44
CA VAL A 177 8.27 9.12 0.87
C VAL A 177 7.32 8.91 2.05
N GLY A 178 7.00 7.67 2.38
CA GLY A 178 6.12 7.34 3.50
C GLY A 178 5.97 5.84 3.75
N LEU A 179 5.29 5.55 4.84
CA LEU A 179 4.91 4.20 5.27
C LEU A 179 3.41 4.14 5.54
N VAL A 180 2.74 3.11 5.01
CA VAL A 180 1.39 2.71 5.41
C VAL A 180 1.47 1.30 6.02
N SER A 181 1.04 1.13 7.27
CA SER A 181 1.18 -0.12 8.01
C SER A 181 -0.15 -0.57 8.61
N ALA A 182 -0.55 -1.80 8.35
CA ALA A 182 -1.75 -2.41 8.95
C ALA A 182 -1.56 -2.83 10.42
N GLY A 183 -0.35 -2.79 10.92
CA GLY A 183 0.00 -3.16 12.30
C GLY A 183 0.72 -2.04 13.04
N GLY A 184 1.20 -2.35 14.24
CA GLY A 184 1.89 -1.39 15.08
C GLY A 184 3.28 -0.98 14.56
N VAL A 185 3.64 0.26 14.84
CA VAL A 185 4.98 0.83 14.66
C VAL A 185 5.55 1.10 16.05
N ARG A 186 6.86 0.92 16.23
CA ARG A 186 7.57 1.26 17.48
C ARG A 186 8.42 2.52 17.32
N ASP A 187 8.98 3.00 18.40
CA ASP A 187 9.85 4.20 18.44
C ASP A 187 9.07 5.46 17.97
N ILE A 188 7.82 5.59 18.44
CA ILE A 188 6.87 6.60 17.92
C ILE A 188 7.37 8.03 18.16
N ASP A 189 7.98 8.31 19.32
CA ASP A 189 8.49 9.63 19.65
C ASP A 189 9.61 10.07 18.69
N GLU A 190 10.49 9.13 18.33
CA GLU A 190 11.55 9.36 17.34
C GLU A 190 10.95 9.53 15.93
N VAL A 191 9.97 8.70 15.55
CA VAL A 191 9.28 8.82 14.26
C VAL A 191 8.66 10.21 14.10
N ILE A 192 7.96 10.69 15.14
CA ILE A 192 7.34 12.02 15.15
C ILE A 192 8.41 13.11 15.13
N ARG A 193 9.44 12.99 15.98
CA ARG A 193 10.52 13.97 16.08
C ARG A 193 11.31 14.13 14.79
N GLN A 194 11.48 13.03 14.05
CA GLN A 194 12.16 12.98 12.76
C GLN A 194 11.24 13.37 11.59
N LYS A 195 9.97 13.67 11.88
CA LYS A 195 8.96 14.00 10.88
C LYS A 195 8.80 12.94 9.78
N ASN A 196 8.92 11.66 10.14
CA ASN A 196 8.72 10.57 9.19
C ASN A 196 7.22 10.41 8.89
N PRO A 197 6.76 10.51 7.63
CA PRO A 197 5.36 10.33 7.28
C PRO A 197 4.96 8.85 7.44
N VAL A 198 4.19 8.56 8.49
CA VAL A 198 3.74 7.19 8.82
C VAL A 198 2.25 7.20 9.11
N TYR A 199 1.53 6.33 8.40
CA TYR A 199 0.12 6.03 8.61
C TYR A 199 0.00 4.58 9.09
N THR A 200 -0.60 4.38 10.24
CA THR A 200 -0.63 3.06 10.88
C THR A 200 -1.96 2.84 11.60
N ASP A 201 -2.31 1.57 11.82
CA ASP A 201 -3.46 1.23 12.64
C ASP A 201 -3.18 1.61 14.11
N TYR A 202 -3.77 2.72 14.52
CA TYR A 202 -3.61 3.24 15.88
C TYR A 202 -4.20 2.34 16.97
N THR A 203 -5.03 1.37 16.61
CA THR A 203 -5.57 0.37 17.54
C THR A 203 -4.54 -0.72 17.87
N LYS A 204 -3.49 -0.84 17.05
CA LYS A 204 -2.38 -1.77 17.23
C LYS A 204 -1.24 -1.11 17.99
N ARG A 205 -0.52 -1.92 18.78
CA ARG A 205 0.58 -1.43 19.60
C ARG A 205 1.88 -2.11 19.23
N GLY A 206 2.84 -1.35 18.74
CA GLY A 206 4.17 -1.86 18.44
C GLY A 206 5.06 -1.97 19.69
N ARG A 207 4.88 -3.01 20.50
CA ARG A 207 5.61 -3.16 21.77
C ARG A 207 6.91 -3.93 21.68
N GLY A 208 7.11 -4.69 20.62
CA GLY A 208 8.25 -5.58 20.54
C GLY A 208 8.87 -5.64 19.16
N GLU A 209 10.09 -6.16 19.13
CA GLU A 209 10.78 -6.43 17.88
C GLU A 209 10.17 -7.64 17.15
N ARG A 210 10.51 -7.80 15.86
CA ARG A 210 10.06 -8.92 15.01
C ARG A 210 10.57 -10.29 15.45
N ILE A 211 11.66 -10.33 16.19
CA ILE A 211 12.35 -11.57 16.60
C ILE A 211 11.42 -12.49 17.37
N GLY A 212 11.28 -13.72 16.91
CA GLY A 212 10.41 -14.72 17.51
C GLY A 212 8.92 -14.42 17.39
N ARG A 213 8.50 -13.45 16.59
CA ARG A 213 7.11 -13.01 16.46
C ARG A 213 6.57 -13.16 15.05
N ASN A 214 7.24 -12.58 14.06
CA ASN A 214 6.80 -12.64 12.67
C ASN A 214 7.92 -13.03 11.70
N GLU A 215 7.47 -13.44 10.53
CA GLU A 215 8.31 -13.76 9.38
C GLU A 215 7.83 -12.98 8.17
N VAL A 216 8.75 -12.66 7.25
CA VAL A 216 8.36 -12.14 5.93
C VAL A 216 7.72 -13.28 5.13
N ILE A 217 6.51 -13.03 4.62
CA ILE A 217 5.75 -14.03 3.85
C ILE A 217 5.84 -13.73 2.36
N ASP A 218 5.57 -12.49 1.98
CA ASP A 218 5.55 -12.06 0.58
C ASP A 218 6.16 -10.68 0.42
N VAL A 219 6.80 -10.45 -0.73
CA VAL A 219 7.31 -9.15 -1.17
C VAL A 219 6.85 -8.91 -2.60
N GLN A 220 6.43 -7.67 -2.91
CA GLN A 220 5.92 -7.29 -4.23
C GLN A 220 4.80 -8.22 -4.71
N ARG A 221 3.89 -8.54 -3.78
CA ARG A 221 2.63 -9.22 -4.02
C ARG A 221 1.47 -8.38 -3.49
N PRO A 222 0.23 -8.62 -3.92
CA PRO A 222 -0.92 -7.91 -3.38
C PRO A 222 -1.03 -8.11 -1.87
N VAL A 223 -1.28 -7.01 -1.16
CA VAL A 223 -1.49 -6.99 0.30
C VAL A 223 -2.83 -6.36 0.62
N VAL A 224 -3.30 -6.52 1.87
CA VAL A 224 -4.53 -5.88 2.34
C VAL A 224 -4.22 -5.00 3.55
N VAL A 225 -4.42 -3.71 3.41
CA VAL A 225 -4.21 -2.71 4.47
C VAL A 225 -5.45 -1.84 4.58
N GLY A 226 -5.95 -1.61 5.79
CA GLY A 226 -7.15 -0.81 6.02
C GLY A 226 -8.36 -1.25 5.20
N GLY A 227 -8.53 -2.56 4.96
CA GLY A 227 -9.61 -3.10 4.14
C GLY A 227 -9.41 -2.97 2.63
N CYS A 228 -8.37 -2.28 2.17
CA CYS A 228 -8.07 -2.09 0.74
C CYS A 228 -7.02 -3.08 0.25
N THR A 229 -7.24 -3.67 -0.93
CA THR A 229 -6.20 -4.42 -1.63
C THR A 229 -5.26 -3.46 -2.33
N VAL A 230 -3.97 -3.59 -2.07
CA VAL A 230 -2.90 -2.79 -2.68
C VAL A 230 -2.03 -3.70 -3.52
N TYR A 231 -1.89 -3.38 -4.79
CA TYR A 231 -0.95 -4.06 -5.67
C TYR A 231 0.38 -3.29 -5.73
N PRO A 232 1.52 -3.99 -5.92
CA PRO A 232 2.77 -3.30 -6.23
C PRO A 232 2.59 -2.36 -7.43
N GLY A 233 3.04 -1.12 -7.30
CA GLY A 233 2.91 -0.12 -8.35
C GLY A 233 1.62 0.71 -8.34
N ASP A 234 0.65 0.41 -7.47
CA ASP A 234 -0.50 1.29 -7.24
C ASP A 234 -0.03 2.65 -6.70
N VAL A 235 -0.81 3.70 -6.95
CA VAL A 235 -0.54 5.02 -6.36
C VAL A 235 -1.20 5.11 -4.98
N ILE A 236 -0.44 5.57 -4.00
CA ILE A 236 -0.91 5.84 -2.64
C ILE A 236 -0.90 7.34 -2.41
N VAL A 237 -2.01 7.89 -1.96
CA VAL A 237 -2.09 9.29 -1.49
C VAL A 237 -2.55 9.29 -0.04
N ALA A 238 -1.88 10.09 0.78
CA ALA A 238 -2.12 10.15 2.22
C ALA A 238 -2.05 11.59 2.74
N ASP A 239 -3.05 11.97 3.51
CA ASP A 239 -3.14 13.24 4.21
C ASP A 239 -3.96 13.13 5.51
N SER A 240 -4.40 14.24 6.09
CA SER A 240 -5.18 14.24 7.33
C SER A 240 -6.56 13.57 7.22
N ASP A 241 -7.08 13.38 6.01
CA ASP A 241 -8.35 12.70 5.76
C ASP A 241 -8.18 11.17 5.72
N GLY A 242 -6.94 10.69 5.57
CA GLY A 242 -6.63 9.26 5.60
C GLY A 242 -5.67 8.82 4.48
N VAL A 243 -5.90 7.62 3.97
CA VAL A 243 -5.11 7.02 2.89
C VAL A 243 -6.04 6.50 1.80
N VAL A 244 -5.71 6.81 0.55
CA VAL A 244 -6.42 6.28 -0.61
C VAL A 244 -5.45 5.55 -1.55
N VAL A 245 -5.93 4.44 -2.12
CA VAL A 245 -5.22 3.60 -3.08
C VAL A 245 -5.83 3.80 -4.46
N VAL A 246 -5.01 4.13 -5.43
CA VAL A 246 -5.43 4.23 -6.83
C VAL A 246 -4.83 3.08 -7.62
N PRO A 247 -5.64 2.16 -8.16
CA PRO A 247 -5.15 1.08 -9.01
C PRO A 247 -4.37 1.63 -10.20
N ARG A 248 -3.16 1.09 -10.42
CA ARG A 248 -2.24 1.56 -11.47
C ARG A 248 -2.92 1.73 -12.84
N ARG A 249 -3.83 0.82 -13.21
CA ARG A 249 -4.53 0.82 -14.51
C ARG A 249 -5.42 2.04 -14.78
N VAL A 250 -5.83 2.76 -13.72
CA VAL A 250 -6.66 3.98 -13.82
C VAL A 250 -5.95 5.22 -13.30
N ALA A 251 -4.69 5.08 -12.86
CA ALA A 251 -3.98 6.14 -12.15
C ALA A 251 -3.81 7.42 -12.98
N VAL A 252 -3.58 7.33 -14.29
CA VAL A 252 -3.47 8.51 -15.14
C VAL A 252 -4.79 9.29 -15.14
N ARG A 253 -5.89 8.62 -15.42
CA ARG A 253 -7.20 9.27 -15.53
C ARG A 253 -7.68 9.84 -14.20
N VAL A 254 -7.55 9.07 -13.11
CA VAL A 254 -7.87 9.53 -11.76
C VAL A 254 -7.02 10.73 -11.38
N GLY A 255 -5.70 10.67 -11.63
CA GLY A 255 -4.78 11.75 -11.32
C GLY A 255 -5.08 13.03 -12.11
N GLN A 256 -5.46 12.92 -13.40
CA GLN A 256 -5.86 14.09 -14.19
C GLN A 256 -7.11 14.76 -13.63
N ILE A 257 -8.12 13.98 -13.23
CA ILE A 257 -9.34 14.51 -12.62
C ILE A 257 -9.01 15.15 -11.27
N ALA A 258 -8.27 14.47 -10.41
CA ALA A 258 -7.85 14.99 -9.11
C ALA A 258 -7.02 16.29 -9.23
N TYR A 259 -6.15 16.36 -10.24
CA TYR A 259 -5.36 17.56 -10.53
C TYR A 259 -6.24 18.75 -10.95
N MET A 260 -7.26 18.50 -11.79
CA MET A 260 -8.21 19.55 -12.20
C MET A 260 -9.01 20.07 -11.01
N GLU A 261 -9.54 19.17 -10.16
CA GLU A 261 -10.26 19.53 -8.92
C GLU A 261 -9.36 20.34 -7.97
N LEU A 262 -8.12 19.90 -7.75
CA LEU A 262 -7.14 20.61 -6.94
C LEU A 262 -6.91 22.05 -7.44
N VAL A 263 -6.74 22.24 -8.75
CA VAL A 263 -6.51 23.56 -9.37
C VAL A 263 -7.73 24.46 -9.21
N ASP A 264 -8.92 23.95 -9.49
CA ASP A 264 -10.16 24.74 -9.42
C ASP A 264 -10.51 25.12 -7.98
N ASP A 265 -10.41 24.19 -7.04
CA ASP A 265 -10.58 24.43 -5.61
C ASP A 265 -9.58 25.45 -5.06
N THR A 266 -8.32 25.37 -5.50
CA THR A 266 -7.29 26.30 -5.06
C THR A 266 -7.53 27.70 -5.59
N LYS A 267 -7.97 27.86 -6.84
CA LYS A 267 -8.41 29.15 -7.40
C LYS A 267 -9.58 29.74 -6.60
N GLY A 268 -10.63 28.93 -6.37
CA GLY A 268 -11.80 29.37 -5.61
C GLY A 268 -11.46 29.79 -4.18
N ARG A 269 -10.55 29.05 -3.52
CA ARG A 269 -10.08 29.39 -2.17
C ARG A 269 -9.25 30.69 -2.17
N ARG A 270 -8.42 30.89 -3.17
CA ARG A 270 -7.65 32.13 -3.36
C ARG A 270 -8.55 33.34 -3.51
N GLU A 271 -9.59 33.25 -4.34
CA GLU A 271 -10.60 34.33 -4.49
C GLU A 271 -11.30 34.67 -3.16
N LEU A 272 -11.59 33.66 -2.32
CA LEU A 272 -12.14 33.88 -0.99
C LEU A 272 -11.15 34.59 -0.06
N PHE A 273 -9.86 34.26 -0.11
CA PHE A 273 -8.82 34.94 0.67
C PHE A 273 -8.71 36.39 0.26
N GLU A 274 -8.70 36.68 -1.05
CA GLU A 274 -8.71 38.06 -1.56
C GLU A 274 -9.94 38.86 -1.07
N LYS A 275 -11.14 38.26 -1.22
CA LYS A 275 -12.39 38.87 -0.81
C LYS A 275 -12.46 39.16 0.71
N THR A 276 -11.84 38.33 1.52
CA THR A 276 -11.87 38.40 2.98
C THR A 276 -10.64 39.09 3.57
N GLY A 277 -9.67 39.51 2.77
CA GLY A 277 -8.42 40.14 3.19
C GLY A 277 -7.50 39.23 4.00
N ARG A 278 -7.59 37.91 3.81
CA ARG A 278 -6.70 36.94 4.43
C ARG A 278 -5.31 36.98 3.80
N ALA A 279 -4.28 36.84 4.62
CA ALA A 279 -2.92 36.58 4.12
C ALA A 279 -2.84 35.22 3.41
N TYR A 280 -2.14 35.20 2.28
CA TYR A 280 -1.95 33.95 1.56
C TYR A 280 -1.07 32.98 2.35
N ASP A 281 -1.40 31.70 2.24
CA ASP A 281 -0.62 30.57 2.68
C ASP A 281 -0.52 29.52 1.55
N GLN A 282 0.15 28.44 1.80
CA GLN A 282 0.37 27.37 0.79
C GLN A 282 -0.94 26.75 0.26
N THR A 283 -2.07 26.86 0.96
CA THR A 283 -3.36 26.30 0.52
C THR A 283 -4.00 27.09 -0.63
N VAL A 284 -3.46 28.23 -0.99
CA VAL A 284 -3.89 29.11 -2.09
C VAL A 284 -2.82 29.29 -3.16
N GLU A 285 -1.76 28.47 -3.13
CA GLU A 285 -0.77 28.40 -4.22
C GLU A 285 -1.35 27.58 -5.37
N VAL A 286 -1.81 28.27 -6.41
CA VAL A 286 -2.44 27.63 -7.57
C VAL A 286 -1.40 26.87 -8.37
N PRO A 287 -1.57 25.55 -8.58
CA PRO A 287 -0.67 24.77 -9.45
C PRO A 287 -0.69 25.24 -10.91
N GLU A 288 0.20 24.65 -11.74
CA GLU A 288 0.21 24.91 -13.19
C GLU A 288 -1.17 24.61 -13.81
N ASP A 289 -1.53 25.34 -14.85
CA ASP A 289 -2.79 25.11 -15.55
C ASP A 289 -2.87 23.66 -16.09
N PRO A 290 -3.99 22.94 -15.90
CA PRO A 290 -4.09 21.52 -16.25
C PRO A 290 -3.79 21.23 -17.73
N ALA A 291 -4.27 22.03 -18.68
CA ALA A 291 -4.02 21.81 -20.09
C ALA A 291 -2.53 21.96 -20.43
N THR A 292 -1.87 22.93 -19.80
CA THR A 292 -0.43 23.14 -19.94
C THR A 292 0.36 21.97 -19.36
N PHE A 293 0.00 21.54 -18.13
CA PHE A 293 0.64 20.41 -17.46
C PHE A 293 0.47 19.12 -18.27
N PHE A 294 -0.76 18.78 -18.70
CA PHE A 294 -1.02 17.54 -19.44
C PHE A 294 -0.27 17.50 -20.76
N LYS A 295 -0.26 18.61 -21.51
CA LYS A 295 0.50 18.72 -22.76
C LYS A 295 1.99 18.52 -22.55
N LYS A 296 2.56 19.13 -21.51
CA LYS A 296 3.99 19.03 -21.16
C LYS A 296 4.41 17.59 -20.88
N HIS A 297 3.53 16.80 -20.26
CA HIS A 297 3.78 15.42 -19.86
C HIS A 297 3.24 14.37 -20.85
N GLY A 298 2.72 14.80 -22.01
CA GLY A 298 2.17 13.90 -23.03
C GLY A 298 0.90 13.15 -22.59
N LEU A 299 0.18 13.71 -21.62
CA LEU A 299 -1.07 13.14 -21.13
C LEU A 299 -2.24 13.57 -22.03
N PRO A 300 -3.35 12.81 -22.10
CA PRO A 300 -4.55 13.22 -22.78
C PRO A 300 -5.05 14.60 -22.28
N GLU A 301 -5.45 15.49 -23.19
CA GLU A 301 -5.98 16.82 -22.80
C GLU A 301 -7.32 16.71 -22.06
N ASP A 302 -8.12 15.69 -22.36
CA ASP A 302 -9.41 15.42 -21.72
C ASP A 302 -9.40 14.02 -21.10
N PRO A 303 -9.42 13.89 -19.77
CA PRO A 303 -9.41 12.60 -19.11
C PRO A 303 -10.64 11.73 -19.41
N ASN A 304 -11.69 12.31 -20.01
CA ASN A 304 -12.92 11.59 -20.36
C ASN A 304 -12.95 11.11 -21.81
N LYS A 305 -11.94 11.45 -22.60
CA LYS A 305 -11.77 10.95 -23.96
C LYS A 305 -10.77 9.80 -23.98
N PRO A 306 -11.10 8.69 -24.70
CA PRO A 306 -10.18 7.56 -24.86
C PRO A 306 -8.94 7.92 -25.65
#